data_4c39c99d94e792d1135c350c0cf03cec
#
_entry.id   4c39c99d94e792d1135c350c0cf03cec
#
_cell.length_a   1.000
_cell.length_b   1.000
_cell.length_c   1.000
_cell.angle_alpha   90.00
_cell.angle_beta   90.00
_cell.angle_gamma   90.00
#
_symmetry.space_group_name_H-M   'P 1'
#
loop_
_entity.id
_entity.type
_entity.pdbx_description
1 polymer ?
#
loop_
_entity_poly.entity_id
_entity_poly.type
_entity_poly.pdbx_seq_one_letter_code
_entity_poly.pdbx_strand_id
1 'polypeptide(L)'
;MNNFYFIGVDVSKKKLDFCVMFENKVVHEEVVANHPKAITALIHHLEDEFGISNAQMLVCAEHTGQYTYPLVCACEAVECKLWLENPSDIKYSSGVQRGKNDRVDARRIAVYAARFEDKVRLYERPDQKIERLKQLEAERSLYVVDLAKYKAQMKDQKEYMPESIYKDKEKRMKKLMKDLLEVIDSITEEMEDIVNSTEVLSRQYKLLQSIDGVGPVVALNMIVVTEAFTRFDNARQFNCFAGLAPFSYTSGSSQHSRARVSHRADKSIKTLLHLSAVSIISRADGEMKEYYLRKVEEGKNKMTVINALRAKIVAR
;
A
#
# COMPACT_ATOMS: atom_id res chain seq x y z
N MET A 1 -6.92 -33.33 11.74
CA MET A 1 -5.69 -32.52 11.60
C MET A 1 -5.55 -32.24 10.11
N ASN A 2 -5.45 -30.96 9.73
CA ASN A 2 -5.27 -30.61 8.32
C ASN A 2 -3.86 -31.02 7.90
N ASN A 3 -3.76 -31.96 6.96
CA ASN A 3 -2.47 -32.41 6.39
C ASN A 3 -1.93 -31.36 5.39
N PHE A 4 -1.74 -30.11 5.84
CA PHE A 4 -1.16 -29.06 5.02
C PHE A 4 0.35 -28.99 5.18
N TYR A 5 1.02 -28.82 4.06
CA TYR A 5 2.42 -28.40 3.99
C TYR A 5 2.48 -26.86 3.96
N PHE A 6 3.05 -26.27 4.98
CA PHE A 6 3.22 -24.83 5.10
C PHE A 6 4.55 -24.42 4.51
N ILE A 7 4.51 -23.64 3.45
CA ILE A 7 5.70 -23.21 2.70
C ILE A 7 5.94 -21.74 2.97
N GLY A 8 6.96 -21.41 3.75
CA GLY A 8 7.40 -20.03 3.99
C GLY A 8 8.40 -19.61 2.93
N VAL A 9 8.21 -18.41 2.37
CA VAL A 9 9.06 -17.89 1.31
C VAL A 9 9.57 -16.50 1.69
N ASP A 10 10.88 -16.37 1.86
CA ASP A 10 11.53 -15.06 1.91
C ASP A 10 11.85 -14.58 0.49
N VAL A 11 11.29 -13.41 0.14
CA VAL A 11 11.32 -12.90 -1.22
C VAL A 11 12.38 -11.83 -1.38
N SER A 12 13.37 -12.08 -2.22
CA SER A 12 14.36 -11.10 -2.62
C SER A 12 14.39 -10.87 -4.13
N LYS A 13 15.09 -9.84 -4.58
CA LYS A 13 15.13 -9.43 -6.00
C LYS A 13 15.56 -10.54 -6.95
N LYS A 14 16.57 -11.35 -6.56
CA LYS A 14 17.20 -12.34 -7.47
C LYS A 14 16.87 -13.77 -7.13
N LYS A 15 16.53 -14.04 -5.87
CA LYS A 15 16.31 -15.39 -5.34
C LYS A 15 15.16 -15.40 -4.36
N LEU A 16 14.59 -16.57 -4.16
CA LEU A 16 13.64 -16.87 -3.10
C LEU A 16 14.21 -17.99 -2.24
N ASP A 17 14.16 -17.81 -0.93
CA ASP A 17 14.48 -18.85 0.05
C ASP A 17 13.18 -19.52 0.51
N PHE A 18 13.08 -20.82 0.31
CA PHE A 18 11.91 -21.65 0.65
C PHE A 18 12.18 -22.48 1.88
N CYS A 19 11.19 -22.59 2.75
CA CYS A 19 11.18 -23.50 3.87
C CYS A 19 9.82 -24.22 3.92
N VAL A 20 9.83 -25.55 3.78
CA VAL A 20 8.64 -26.39 3.84
C VAL A 20 8.54 -27.00 5.23
N MET A 21 7.38 -26.84 5.86
CA MET A 21 7.06 -27.42 7.16
C MET A 21 5.86 -28.36 7.07
N PHE A 22 5.99 -29.51 7.70
CA PHE A 22 4.92 -30.46 7.91
C PHE A 22 4.97 -30.95 9.37
N GLU A 23 3.82 -31.07 10.04
CA GLU A 23 3.71 -31.45 11.45
C GLU A 23 4.68 -30.71 12.39
N ASN A 24 4.79 -29.38 12.20
CA ASN A 24 5.71 -28.50 12.94
C ASN A 24 7.22 -28.82 12.79
N LYS A 25 7.60 -29.62 11.81
CA LYS A 25 9.00 -29.91 11.47
C LYS A 25 9.35 -29.36 10.11
N VAL A 26 10.57 -28.85 9.97
CA VAL A 26 11.12 -28.50 8.66
C VAL A 26 11.46 -29.79 7.93
N VAL A 27 10.86 -29.99 6.76
CA VAL A 27 11.04 -31.20 5.94
C VAL A 27 11.86 -30.93 4.68
N HIS A 28 11.87 -29.68 4.18
CA HIS A 28 12.64 -29.30 2.99
C HIS A 28 13.03 -27.82 3.08
N GLU A 29 14.20 -27.46 2.56
CA GLU A 29 14.64 -26.07 2.38
C GLU A 29 15.42 -25.94 1.08
N GLU A 30 15.06 -24.97 0.25
CA GLU A 30 15.69 -24.75 -1.03
C GLU A 30 15.74 -23.27 -1.40
N VAL A 31 16.71 -22.88 -2.24
CA VAL A 31 16.86 -21.55 -2.77
C VAL A 31 16.75 -21.61 -4.28
N VAL A 32 15.79 -20.86 -4.83
CA VAL A 32 15.59 -20.82 -6.28
C VAL A 32 15.68 -19.37 -6.81
N ALA A 33 15.92 -19.24 -8.12
CA ALA A 33 15.88 -17.93 -8.77
C ALA A 33 14.47 -17.32 -8.67
N ASN A 34 14.38 -16.01 -8.46
CA ASN A 34 13.10 -15.30 -8.47
C ASN A 34 12.57 -15.17 -9.91
N HIS A 35 12.12 -16.28 -10.46
CA HIS A 35 11.60 -16.41 -11.81
C HIS A 35 10.47 -17.45 -11.84
N PRO A 36 9.33 -17.19 -12.51
CA PRO A 36 8.16 -18.08 -12.47
C PRO A 36 8.50 -19.55 -12.78
N LYS A 37 9.28 -19.82 -13.83
CA LYS A 37 9.65 -21.20 -14.23
C LYS A 37 10.41 -21.96 -13.13
N ALA A 38 11.33 -21.28 -12.42
CA ALA A 38 12.12 -21.91 -11.35
C ALA A 38 11.23 -22.22 -10.14
N ILE A 39 10.31 -21.34 -9.81
CA ILE A 39 9.35 -21.50 -8.71
C ILE A 39 8.36 -22.63 -9.03
N THR A 40 7.80 -22.65 -10.25
CA THR A 40 6.91 -23.71 -10.70
C THR A 40 7.60 -25.09 -10.68
N ALA A 41 8.85 -25.15 -11.12
CA ALA A 41 9.64 -26.39 -11.09
C ALA A 41 9.84 -26.91 -9.65
N LEU A 42 10.10 -26.01 -8.68
CA LEU A 42 10.19 -26.37 -7.28
C LEU A 42 8.85 -26.90 -6.73
N ILE A 43 7.72 -26.24 -7.04
CA ILE A 43 6.41 -26.67 -6.57
C ILE A 43 6.12 -28.09 -7.08
N HIS A 44 6.35 -28.38 -8.35
CA HIS A 44 6.19 -29.74 -8.89
C HIS A 44 7.16 -30.75 -8.28
N HIS A 45 8.41 -30.36 -8.02
CA HIS A 45 9.35 -31.23 -7.31
C HIS A 45 8.85 -31.59 -5.91
N LEU A 46 8.27 -30.63 -5.17
CA LEU A 46 7.69 -30.90 -3.85
C LEU A 46 6.44 -31.81 -3.93
N GLU A 47 5.61 -31.67 -4.98
CA GLU A 47 4.50 -32.59 -5.24
C GLU A 47 4.99 -34.04 -5.41
N ASP A 48 6.02 -34.23 -6.22
CA ASP A 48 6.60 -35.53 -6.50
C ASP A 48 7.33 -36.11 -5.27
N GLU A 49 8.14 -35.29 -4.57
CA GLU A 49 8.92 -35.71 -3.40
C GLU A 49 8.04 -36.17 -2.23
N PHE A 50 6.95 -35.45 -1.96
CA PHE A 50 6.07 -35.72 -0.84
C PHE A 50 4.82 -36.53 -1.21
N GLY A 51 4.59 -36.77 -2.50
CA GLY A 51 3.39 -37.47 -3.00
C GLY A 51 2.09 -36.74 -2.68
N ILE A 52 2.10 -35.43 -2.78
CA ILE A 52 0.98 -34.55 -2.43
C ILE A 52 0.53 -33.73 -3.64
N SER A 53 -0.68 -33.20 -3.57
CA SER A 53 -1.16 -32.22 -4.55
C SER A 53 -0.93 -30.78 -4.08
N ASN A 54 -0.87 -29.83 -5.01
CA ASN A 54 -0.82 -28.38 -4.73
C ASN A 54 -1.95 -27.92 -3.78
N ALA A 55 -3.10 -28.58 -3.79
CA ALA A 55 -4.21 -28.29 -2.87
C ALA A 55 -3.85 -28.50 -1.39
N GLN A 56 -2.83 -29.32 -1.11
CA GLN A 56 -2.32 -29.59 0.24
C GLN A 56 -1.15 -28.68 0.63
N MET A 57 -0.76 -27.74 -0.25
CA MET A 57 0.28 -26.76 0.01
C MET A 57 -0.34 -25.38 0.31
N LEU A 58 0.22 -24.68 1.29
CA LEU A 58 -0.06 -23.28 1.54
C LEU A 58 1.25 -22.50 1.49
N VAL A 59 1.43 -21.76 0.41
CA VAL A 59 2.58 -20.87 0.25
C VAL A 59 2.29 -19.56 0.97
N CYS A 60 3.16 -19.16 1.89
CA CYS A 60 3.08 -17.89 2.60
C CYS A 60 4.34 -17.07 2.34
N ALA A 61 4.18 -15.80 2.02
CA ALA A 61 5.28 -14.86 1.81
C ALA A 61 4.95 -13.47 2.36
N GLU A 62 6.00 -12.68 2.64
CA GLU A 62 5.82 -11.26 2.91
C GLU A 62 5.44 -10.52 1.62
N HIS A 63 4.46 -9.60 1.72
CA HIS A 63 4.09 -8.75 0.59
C HIS A 63 5.16 -7.66 0.38
N THR A 64 6.19 -7.97 -0.40
CA THR A 64 7.36 -7.11 -0.68
C THR A 64 7.24 -6.31 -2.00
N GLY A 65 6.03 -6.03 -2.44
CA GLY A 65 5.77 -5.26 -3.66
C GLY A 65 6.12 -6.03 -4.95
N GLN A 66 6.81 -5.38 -5.88
CA GLN A 66 7.06 -5.94 -7.23
C GLN A 66 7.83 -7.27 -7.25
N TYR A 67 8.63 -7.56 -6.22
CA TYR A 67 9.43 -8.80 -6.18
C TYR A 67 8.61 -10.04 -5.87
N THR A 68 7.39 -9.91 -5.37
CA THR A 68 6.46 -11.03 -5.18
C THR A 68 5.75 -11.45 -6.48
N TYR A 69 5.78 -10.63 -7.52
CA TYR A 69 5.08 -10.90 -8.77
C TYR A 69 5.43 -12.26 -9.42
N PRO A 70 6.72 -12.68 -9.54
CA PRO A 70 7.04 -14.01 -10.07
C PRO A 70 6.48 -15.16 -9.24
N LEU A 71 6.41 -15.03 -7.91
CA LEU A 71 5.80 -16.02 -7.02
C LEU A 71 4.29 -16.10 -7.25
N VAL A 72 3.60 -14.95 -7.37
CA VAL A 72 2.17 -14.91 -7.71
C VAL A 72 1.90 -15.65 -9.02
N CYS A 73 2.64 -15.31 -10.09
CA CYS A 73 2.48 -15.96 -11.39
C CYS A 73 2.71 -17.49 -11.34
N ALA A 74 3.70 -17.93 -10.57
CA ALA A 74 3.98 -19.35 -10.42
C ALA A 74 2.86 -20.09 -9.66
N CYS A 75 2.40 -19.54 -8.54
CA CYS A 75 1.32 -20.14 -7.76
C CYS A 75 0.00 -20.17 -8.55
N GLU A 76 -0.32 -19.11 -9.30
CA GLU A 76 -1.49 -19.09 -10.19
C GLU A 76 -1.40 -20.18 -11.29
N ALA A 77 -0.23 -20.33 -11.92
CA ALA A 77 -0.04 -21.29 -13.01
C ALA A 77 -0.22 -22.76 -12.58
N VAL A 78 0.04 -23.08 -11.32
CA VAL A 78 -0.12 -24.42 -10.74
C VAL A 78 -1.30 -24.53 -9.78
N GLU A 79 -2.15 -23.50 -9.69
CA GLU A 79 -3.30 -23.44 -8.78
C GLU A 79 -2.96 -23.69 -7.32
N CYS A 80 -1.75 -23.27 -6.87
CA CYS A 80 -1.30 -23.42 -5.50
C CYS A 80 -1.83 -22.27 -4.62
N LYS A 81 -2.25 -22.60 -3.40
CA LYS A 81 -2.74 -21.59 -2.44
C LYS A 81 -1.63 -20.65 -2.03
N LEU A 82 -1.83 -19.34 -2.23
CA LEU A 82 -0.88 -18.31 -1.85
C LEU A 82 -1.49 -17.38 -0.80
N TRP A 83 -0.73 -17.12 0.26
CA TRP A 83 -1.03 -16.12 1.29
C TRP A 83 0.08 -15.06 1.32
N LEU A 84 -0.23 -13.85 0.86
CA LEU A 84 0.67 -12.70 0.99
C LEU A 84 0.31 -11.90 2.24
N GLU A 85 1.21 -11.91 3.22
CA GLU A 85 0.99 -11.29 4.51
C GLU A 85 1.79 -9.99 4.67
N ASN A 86 1.32 -9.12 5.54
CA ASN A 86 2.02 -7.90 5.89
C ASN A 86 3.31 -8.23 6.67
N PRO A 87 4.49 -7.74 6.24
CA PRO A 87 5.77 -8.00 6.91
C PRO A 87 5.76 -7.70 8.40
N SER A 88 5.01 -6.66 8.81
CA SER A 88 4.88 -6.32 10.23
C SER A 88 4.15 -7.38 11.05
N ASP A 89 3.16 -8.06 10.49
CA ASP A 89 2.38 -9.05 11.23
C ASP A 89 3.21 -10.32 11.45
N ILE A 90 3.96 -10.75 10.45
CA ILE A 90 4.95 -11.84 10.58
C ILE A 90 6.00 -11.47 11.63
N LYS A 91 6.58 -10.27 11.54
CA LYS A 91 7.62 -9.81 12.46
C LYS A 91 7.15 -9.76 13.92
N TYR A 92 5.97 -9.19 14.19
CA TYR A 92 5.48 -9.05 15.55
C TYR A 92 4.98 -10.37 16.16
N SER A 93 4.63 -11.36 15.34
CA SER A 93 4.24 -12.69 15.82
C SER A 93 5.40 -13.51 16.36
N SER A 94 6.62 -13.20 15.93
CA SER A 94 7.83 -14.02 16.21
C SER A 94 8.57 -13.64 17.49
N GLY A 95 8.17 -12.54 18.18
CA GLY A 95 8.87 -12.03 19.37
C GLY A 95 10.26 -11.43 19.06
N VAL A 96 11.08 -11.22 20.10
CA VAL A 96 12.45 -10.70 19.95
C VAL A 96 13.37 -11.81 19.45
N GLN A 97 13.93 -11.63 18.26
CA GLN A 97 14.81 -12.61 17.66
C GLN A 97 16.21 -12.04 17.38
N ARG A 98 17.23 -12.87 17.60
CA ARG A 98 18.63 -12.58 17.30
C ARG A 98 19.02 -13.21 15.98
N GLY A 99 19.74 -12.47 15.14
CA GLY A 99 20.24 -12.93 13.84
C GLY A 99 19.24 -12.69 12.71
N LYS A 100 19.73 -12.24 11.55
CA LYS A 100 18.99 -12.09 10.31
C LYS A 100 19.71 -12.85 9.21
N ASN A 101 18.99 -13.81 8.60
CA ASN A 101 19.45 -14.60 7.48
C ASN A 101 18.21 -15.03 6.70
N ASP A 102 18.23 -14.90 5.38
CA ASP A 102 17.10 -15.16 4.48
C ASP A 102 16.48 -16.56 4.72
N ARG A 103 17.32 -17.58 4.94
CA ARG A 103 16.88 -18.95 5.29
C ARG A 103 16.10 -19.00 6.61
N VAL A 104 16.55 -18.25 7.61
CA VAL A 104 15.87 -18.14 8.91
C VAL A 104 14.56 -17.37 8.75
N ASP A 105 14.52 -16.36 7.88
CA ASP A 105 13.32 -15.58 7.64
C ASP A 105 12.27 -16.40 6.88
N ALA A 106 12.65 -17.22 5.86
CA ALA A 106 11.75 -18.19 5.22
C ALA A 106 11.15 -19.20 6.24
N ARG A 107 11.98 -19.72 7.17
CA ARG A 107 11.52 -20.62 8.24
C ARG A 107 10.54 -19.92 9.20
N ARG A 108 10.75 -18.66 9.52
CA ARG A 108 9.82 -17.84 10.34
C ARG A 108 8.47 -17.66 9.68
N ILE A 109 8.48 -17.42 8.36
CA ILE A 109 7.26 -17.28 7.57
C ILE A 109 6.49 -18.61 7.56
N ALA A 110 7.17 -19.75 7.39
CA ALA A 110 6.54 -21.07 7.46
C ALA A 110 5.90 -21.34 8.83
N VAL A 111 6.63 -21.03 9.93
CA VAL A 111 6.11 -21.14 11.30
C VAL A 111 4.92 -20.20 11.52
N TYR A 112 4.95 -19.00 10.96
CA TYR A 112 3.82 -18.06 11.00
C TYR A 112 2.59 -18.67 10.33
N ALA A 113 2.73 -19.19 9.12
CA ALA A 113 1.64 -19.79 8.37
C ALA A 113 1.01 -20.97 9.12
N ALA A 114 1.85 -21.85 9.71
CA ALA A 114 1.38 -22.99 10.49
C ALA A 114 0.64 -22.59 11.80
N ARG A 115 1.08 -21.50 12.47
CA ARG A 115 0.48 -21.06 13.73
C ARG A 115 -0.81 -20.25 13.55
N PHE A 116 -0.96 -19.58 12.42
CA PHE A 116 -2.09 -18.69 12.15
C PHE A 116 -2.93 -19.17 10.98
N GLU A 117 -3.04 -20.48 10.82
CA GLU A 117 -3.87 -21.12 9.79
C GLU A 117 -5.32 -20.62 9.83
N ASP A 118 -5.85 -20.31 11.02
CA ASP A 118 -7.17 -19.71 11.24
C ASP A 118 -7.34 -18.31 10.67
N LYS A 119 -6.24 -17.62 10.34
CA LYS A 119 -6.22 -16.25 9.80
C LYS A 119 -5.85 -16.16 8.34
N VAL A 120 -5.71 -17.30 7.66
CA VAL A 120 -5.33 -17.36 6.26
C VAL A 120 -6.29 -16.53 5.41
N ARG A 121 -5.71 -15.60 4.64
CA ARG A 121 -6.39 -14.88 3.57
C ARG A 121 -5.67 -15.19 2.28
N LEU A 122 -6.27 -16.05 1.48
CA LEU A 122 -5.71 -16.40 0.18
C LEU A 122 -5.61 -15.14 -0.67
N TYR A 123 -4.46 -15.00 -1.33
CA TYR A 123 -4.23 -13.92 -2.25
C TYR A 123 -5.09 -14.13 -3.50
N GLU A 124 -5.92 -13.17 -3.78
CA GLU A 124 -6.66 -13.06 -5.03
C GLU A 124 -6.08 -11.90 -5.83
N ARG A 125 -5.76 -12.17 -7.08
CA ARG A 125 -5.23 -11.12 -7.94
C ARG A 125 -6.31 -10.06 -8.17
N PRO A 126 -6.01 -8.78 -7.97
CA PRO A 126 -6.93 -7.71 -8.29
C PRO A 126 -7.34 -7.76 -9.77
N ASP A 127 -8.50 -7.19 -10.08
CA ASP A 127 -8.91 -6.97 -11.47
C ASP A 127 -7.77 -6.29 -12.26
N GLN A 128 -7.57 -6.72 -13.51
CA GLN A 128 -6.47 -6.26 -14.35
C GLN A 128 -6.43 -4.73 -14.51
N LYS A 129 -7.59 -4.08 -14.53
CA LYS A 129 -7.71 -2.61 -14.61
C LYS A 129 -7.23 -1.96 -13.31
N ILE A 130 -7.59 -2.54 -12.17
CA ILE A 130 -7.13 -2.07 -10.86
C ILE A 130 -5.61 -2.26 -10.73
N GLU A 131 -5.07 -3.39 -11.20
CA GLU A 131 -3.62 -3.62 -11.22
C GLU A 131 -2.91 -2.58 -12.10
N ARG A 132 -3.44 -2.28 -13.30
CA ARG A 132 -2.89 -1.23 -14.16
C ARG A 132 -2.97 0.16 -13.52
N LEU A 133 -4.10 0.49 -12.89
CA LEU A 133 -4.26 1.74 -12.15
C LEU A 133 -3.25 1.88 -11.01
N LYS A 134 -2.96 0.78 -10.27
CA LYS A 134 -1.92 0.78 -9.22
C LYS A 134 -0.53 1.08 -9.78
N GLN A 135 -0.19 0.52 -10.93
CA GLN A 135 1.10 0.76 -11.60
C GLN A 135 1.23 2.22 -12.04
N LEU A 136 0.19 2.75 -12.69
CA LEU A 136 0.14 4.14 -13.14
C LEU A 136 0.21 5.14 -11.98
N GLU A 137 -0.50 4.86 -10.88
CA GLU A 137 -0.45 5.70 -9.68
C GLU A 137 0.94 5.71 -9.04
N ALA A 138 1.60 4.56 -8.94
CA ALA A 138 2.96 4.47 -8.42
C ALA A 138 3.95 5.27 -9.28
N GLU A 139 3.84 5.16 -10.61
CA GLU A 139 4.65 5.90 -11.57
C GLU A 139 4.39 7.41 -11.48
N ARG A 140 3.11 7.81 -11.48
CA ARG A 140 2.69 9.19 -11.32
C ARG A 140 3.21 9.81 -10.03
N SER A 141 3.08 9.09 -8.92
CA SER A 141 3.58 9.54 -7.61
C SER A 141 5.09 9.78 -7.61
N LEU A 142 5.87 8.94 -8.29
CA LEU A 142 7.32 9.11 -8.46
C LEU A 142 7.62 10.48 -9.13
N TYR A 143 6.98 10.76 -10.25
CA TYR A 143 7.20 12.00 -11.00
C TYR A 143 6.72 13.25 -10.26
N VAL A 144 5.62 13.15 -9.51
CA VAL A 144 5.13 14.25 -8.65
C VAL A 144 6.15 14.59 -7.55
N VAL A 145 6.76 13.58 -6.93
CA VAL A 145 7.82 13.77 -5.91
C VAL A 145 9.05 14.42 -6.53
N ASP A 146 9.50 13.97 -7.70
CA ASP A 146 10.66 14.57 -8.39
C ASP A 146 10.38 16.00 -8.82
N LEU A 147 9.20 16.29 -9.33
CA LEU A 147 8.78 17.66 -9.66
C LEU A 147 8.82 18.59 -8.43
N ALA A 148 8.32 18.11 -7.29
CA ALA A 148 8.35 18.87 -6.04
C ALA A 148 9.79 19.13 -5.56
N LYS A 149 10.66 18.13 -5.66
CA LYS A 149 12.09 18.23 -5.35
C LYS A 149 12.80 19.27 -6.23
N TYR A 150 12.55 19.27 -7.53
CA TYR A 150 13.15 20.26 -8.44
C TYR A 150 12.64 21.68 -8.18
N LYS A 151 11.36 21.84 -7.90
CA LYS A 151 10.76 23.15 -7.50
C LYS A 151 11.41 23.67 -6.22
N ALA A 152 11.55 22.83 -5.20
CA ALA A 152 12.17 23.19 -3.93
C ALA A 152 13.64 23.59 -4.11
N GLN A 153 14.41 22.79 -4.88
CA GLN A 153 15.82 23.06 -5.15
C GLN A 153 16.03 24.40 -5.90
N MET A 154 15.18 24.69 -6.87
CA MET A 154 15.26 25.96 -7.59
C MET A 154 15.00 27.15 -6.68
N LYS A 155 13.99 27.06 -5.81
CA LYS A 155 13.67 28.13 -4.85
C LYS A 155 14.82 28.37 -3.87
N ASP A 156 15.39 27.29 -3.32
CA ASP A 156 16.45 27.33 -2.33
C ASP A 156 17.73 27.94 -2.91
N GLN A 157 18.13 27.57 -4.13
CA GLN A 157 19.42 27.97 -4.72
C GLN A 157 19.43 29.36 -5.34
N LYS A 158 18.28 30.00 -5.52
CA LYS A 158 18.19 31.30 -6.19
C LYS A 158 19.05 32.40 -5.55
N GLU A 159 19.13 32.38 -4.21
CA GLU A 159 19.85 33.39 -3.42
C GLU A 159 21.32 33.03 -3.18
N TYR A 160 21.74 31.80 -3.47
CA TYR A 160 23.05 31.25 -3.13
C TYR A 160 23.92 30.91 -4.34
N MET A 161 23.54 31.40 -5.53
CA MET A 161 24.29 31.19 -6.77
C MET A 161 24.48 32.51 -7.52
N PRO A 162 25.61 32.68 -8.27
CA PRO A 162 25.75 33.79 -9.20
C PRO A 162 24.61 33.78 -10.21
N GLU A 163 24.06 34.95 -10.52
CA GLU A 163 22.86 35.12 -11.32
C GLU A 163 22.99 34.49 -12.73
N SER A 164 24.15 34.62 -13.38
CA SER A 164 24.41 34.00 -14.70
C SER A 164 24.30 32.49 -14.66
N ILE A 165 24.93 31.85 -13.66
CA ILE A 165 24.89 30.38 -13.47
C ILE A 165 23.49 29.91 -13.12
N TYR A 166 22.79 30.67 -12.27
CA TYR A 166 21.41 30.35 -11.90
C TYR A 166 20.46 30.39 -13.09
N LYS A 167 20.55 31.43 -13.96
CA LYS A 167 19.71 31.56 -15.16
C LYS A 167 19.84 30.38 -16.11
N ASP A 168 21.09 29.91 -16.36
CA ASP A 168 21.31 28.76 -17.21
C ASP A 168 20.74 27.47 -16.61
N LYS A 169 20.93 27.29 -15.29
CA LYS A 169 20.33 26.19 -14.56
C LYS A 169 18.81 26.24 -14.58
N GLU A 170 18.24 27.40 -14.30
CA GLU A 170 16.79 27.63 -14.30
C GLU A 170 16.14 27.27 -15.65
N LYS A 171 16.77 27.65 -16.77
CA LYS A 171 16.28 27.30 -18.11
C LYS A 171 16.22 25.78 -18.31
N ARG A 172 17.28 25.05 -17.93
CA ARG A 172 17.29 23.58 -18.03
C ARG A 172 16.27 22.94 -17.12
N MET A 173 16.17 23.42 -15.88
CA MET A 173 15.23 22.87 -14.89
C MET A 173 13.77 23.15 -15.26
N LYS A 174 13.47 24.34 -15.80
CA LYS A 174 12.10 24.65 -16.28
C LYS A 174 11.68 23.73 -17.42
N LYS A 175 12.61 23.41 -18.35
CA LYS A 175 12.34 22.45 -19.42
C LYS A 175 12.03 21.06 -18.85
N LEU A 176 12.91 20.54 -17.97
CA LEU A 176 12.70 19.24 -17.32
C LEU A 176 11.38 19.16 -16.54
N MET A 177 11.06 20.23 -15.79
CA MET A 177 9.80 20.28 -15.04
C MET A 177 8.57 20.35 -15.96
N LYS A 178 8.68 20.97 -17.13
CA LYS A 178 7.62 20.98 -18.13
C LYS A 178 7.39 19.58 -18.68
N ASP A 179 8.47 18.89 -19.09
CA ASP A 179 8.40 17.53 -19.61
C ASP A 179 7.80 16.56 -18.55
N LEU A 180 8.18 16.71 -17.26
CA LEU A 180 7.58 15.95 -16.16
C LEU A 180 6.07 16.23 -15.97
N LEU A 181 5.65 17.48 -16.12
CA LEU A 181 4.21 17.82 -16.03
C LEU A 181 3.42 17.17 -17.16
N GLU A 182 3.93 17.22 -18.39
CA GLU A 182 3.29 16.58 -19.54
C GLU A 182 3.15 15.06 -19.35
N VAL A 183 4.15 14.40 -18.78
CA VAL A 183 4.08 12.97 -18.47
C VAL A 183 3.07 12.68 -17.33
N ILE A 184 3.05 13.51 -16.27
CA ILE A 184 2.09 13.37 -15.17
C ILE A 184 0.65 13.51 -15.67
N ASP A 185 0.42 14.48 -16.56
CA ASP A 185 -0.90 14.73 -17.15
C ASP A 185 -1.32 13.55 -18.04
N SER A 186 -0.43 13.06 -18.92
CA SER A 186 -0.70 11.88 -19.76
C SER A 186 -1.03 10.63 -18.96
N ILE A 187 -0.30 10.36 -17.86
CA ILE A 187 -0.61 9.23 -16.96
C ILE A 187 -1.97 9.44 -16.30
N THR A 188 -2.30 10.66 -15.92
CA THR A 188 -3.60 10.97 -15.30
C THR A 188 -4.74 10.74 -16.28
N GLU A 189 -4.59 11.15 -17.54
CA GLU A 189 -5.54 10.88 -18.62
C GLU A 189 -5.73 9.37 -18.87
N GLU A 190 -4.62 8.59 -18.95
CA GLU A 190 -4.71 7.13 -19.08
C GLU A 190 -5.48 6.50 -17.91
N MET A 191 -5.24 6.97 -16.67
CA MET A 191 -5.99 6.49 -15.50
C MET A 191 -7.48 6.82 -15.60
N GLU A 192 -7.84 8.02 -16.05
CA GLU A 192 -9.22 8.44 -16.26
C GLU A 192 -9.90 7.60 -17.35
N ASP A 193 -9.21 7.30 -18.44
CA ASP A 193 -9.72 6.44 -19.52
C ASP A 193 -10.00 5.03 -19.02
N ILE A 194 -9.10 4.44 -18.22
CA ILE A 194 -9.32 3.12 -17.62
C ILE A 194 -10.55 3.15 -16.70
N VAL A 195 -10.68 4.16 -15.85
CA VAL A 195 -11.83 4.30 -14.95
C VAL A 195 -13.12 4.48 -15.73
N ASN A 196 -13.12 5.27 -16.80
CA ASN A 196 -14.30 5.50 -17.63
C ASN A 196 -14.65 4.32 -18.57
N SER A 197 -13.75 3.36 -18.75
CA SER A 197 -13.98 2.17 -19.59
C SER A 197 -14.95 1.15 -18.98
N THR A 198 -15.38 1.30 -17.73
CA THR A 198 -16.31 0.43 -17.02
C THR A 198 -17.38 1.24 -16.32
N GLU A 199 -18.63 0.82 -16.44
CA GLU A 199 -19.75 1.52 -15.79
C GLU A 199 -19.58 1.63 -14.27
N VAL A 200 -19.13 0.55 -13.62
CA VAL A 200 -18.91 0.51 -12.17
C VAL A 200 -17.86 1.53 -11.72
N LEU A 201 -16.68 1.53 -12.34
CA LEU A 201 -15.60 2.46 -11.98
C LEU A 201 -15.98 3.90 -12.31
N SER A 202 -16.59 4.15 -13.47
CA SER A 202 -17.06 5.48 -13.88
C SER A 202 -18.09 6.04 -12.90
N ARG A 203 -19.03 5.21 -12.44
CA ARG A 203 -20.00 5.60 -11.42
C ARG A 203 -19.32 5.95 -10.08
N GLN A 204 -18.40 5.11 -9.62
CA GLN A 204 -17.62 5.37 -8.40
C GLN A 204 -16.83 6.66 -8.49
N TYR A 205 -16.18 6.90 -9.63
CA TYR A 205 -15.40 8.10 -9.88
C TYR A 205 -16.24 9.37 -9.82
N LYS A 206 -17.41 9.37 -10.45
CA LYS A 206 -18.38 10.48 -10.43
C LYS A 206 -18.91 10.71 -9.01
N LEU A 207 -19.25 9.66 -8.27
CA LEU A 207 -19.71 9.76 -6.89
C LEU A 207 -18.63 10.37 -5.99
N LEU A 208 -17.37 9.94 -6.11
CA LEU A 208 -16.27 10.52 -5.36
C LEU A 208 -16.08 11.99 -5.65
N GLN A 209 -16.15 12.41 -6.92
CA GLN A 209 -16.02 13.81 -7.31
C GLN A 209 -17.21 14.69 -6.89
N SER A 210 -18.36 14.11 -6.56
CA SER A 210 -19.49 14.86 -6.00
C SER A 210 -19.26 15.27 -4.54
N ILE A 211 -18.22 14.73 -3.89
CA ILE A 211 -17.86 15.11 -2.51
C ILE A 211 -17.02 16.38 -2.56
N ASP A 212 -17.42 17.41 -1.80
CA ASP A 212 -16.67 18.65 -1.68
C ASP A 212 -15.19 18.39 -1.35
N GLY A 213 -14.30 19.04 -2.08
CA GLY A 213 -12.86 18.93 -1.91
C GLY A 213 -12.22 17.65 -2.50
N VAL A 214 -12.99 16.76 -3.05
CA VAL A 214 -12.49 15.56 -3.75
C VAL A 214 -12.40 15.85 -5.25
N GLY A 215 -11.18 16.17 -5.71
CA GLY A 215 -10.90 16.35 -7.14
C GLY A 215 -10.52 15.06 -7.84
N PRO A 216 -10.26 15.09 -9.17
CA PRO A 216 -9.93 13.92 -9.99
C PRO A 216 -8.83 13.05 -9.39
N VAL A 217 -7.69 13.65 -9.00
CA VAL A 217 -6.55 12.93 -8.45
C VAL A 217 -6.90 12.19 -7.15
N VAL A 218 -7.67 12.82 -6.27
CA VAL A 218 -8.09 12.17 -5.01
C VAL A 218 -9.05 11.02 -5.31
N ALA A 219 -9.99 11.22 -6.24
CA ALA A 219 -10.94 10.18 -6.65
C ALA A 219 -10.25 8.96 -7.26
N LEU A 220 -9.27 9.16 -8.18
CA LEU A 220 -8.46 8.09 -8.75
C LEU A 220 -7.71 7.33 -7.66
N ASN A 221 -7.03 8.04 -6.75
CA ASN A 221 -6.30 7.42 -5.64
C ASN A 221 -7.22 6.63 -4.70
N MET A 222 -8.43 7.12 -4.42
CA MET A 222 -9.41 6.39 -3.62
C MET A 222 -9.80 5.07 -4.28
N ILE A 223 -10.08 5.06 -5.60
CA ILE A 223 -10.38 3.84 -6.36
C ILE A 223 -9.22 2.86 -6.30
N VAL A 224 -7.99 3.33 -6.51
CA VAL A 224 -6.76 2.51 -6.49
C VAL A 224 -6.53 1.88 -5.13
N VAL A 225 -6.54 2.69 -4.06
CA VAL A 225 -6.19 2.25 -2.70
C VAL A 225 -7.26 1.33 -2.10
N THR A 226 -8.53 1.57 -2.43
CA THR A 226 -9.65 0.74 -1.98
C THR A 226 -9.92 -0.46 -2.88
N GLU A 227 -9.17 -0.60 -4.00
CA GLU A 227 -9.41 -1.62 -5.02
C GLU A 227 -10.87 -1.62 -5.47
N ALA A 228 -11.34 -0.44 -5.90
CA ALA A 228 -12.74 -0.21 -6.25
C ALA A 228 -13.72 -0.54 -5.11
N PHE A 229 -13.35 -0.21 -3.87
CA PHE A 229 -14.13 -0.43 -2.63
C PHE A 229 -14.32 -1.89 -2.22
N THR A 230 -13.44 -2.80 -2.68
CA THR A 230 -13.47 -4.22 -2.27
C THR A 230 -12.53 -4.53 -1.12
N ARG A 231 -11.48 -3.72 -0.91
CA ARG A 231 -10.41 -3.99 0.05
C ARG A 231 -10.78 -3.78 1.51
N PHE A 232 -11.75 -2.90 1.79
CA PHE A 232 -12.14 -2.53 3.15
C PHE A 232 -13.62 -2.73 3.37
N ASP A 233 -14.01 -3.39 4.44
CA ASP A 233 -15.42 -3.66 4.74
C ASP A 233 -16.20 -2.40 5.15
N ASN A 234 -15.49 -1.38 5.67
CA ASN A 234 -16.13 -0.15 6.15
C ASN A 234 -15.13 1.03 6.26
N ALA A 235 -15.68 2.24 6.33
CA ALA A 235 -14.93 3.48 6.49
C ALA A 235 -14.00 3.51 7.72
N ARG A 236 -14.32 2.76 8.79
CA ARG A 236 -13.49 2.71 10.01
C ARG A 236 -12.16 1.99 9.75
N GLN A 237 -12.20 0.87 9.04
CA GLN A 237 -10.97 0.16 8.63
C GLN A 237 -10.11 1.05 7.72
N PHE A 238 -10.71 1.72 6.75
CA PHE A 238 -10.00 2.66 5.89
C PHE A 238 -9.42 3.84 6.67
N ASN A 239 -10.14 4.41 7.65
CA ASN A 239 -9.62 5.47 8.52
C ASN A 239 -8.40 5.01 9.34
N CYS A 240 -8.37 3.75 9.79
CA CYS A 240 -7.19 3.17 10.44
C CYS A 240 -6.01 3.07 9.46
N PHE A 241 -6.26 2.56 8.25
CA PHE A 241 -5.26 2.45 7.18
C PHE A 241 -4.70 3.82 6.78
N ALA A 242 -5.56 4.83 6.58
CA ALA A 242 -5.16 6.20 6.24
C ALA A 242 -4.55 6.98 7.42
N GLY A 243 -4.46 6.40 8.62
CA GLY A 243 -3.91 7.05 9.81
C GLY A 243 -4.73 8.24 10.29
N LEU A 244 -6.04 8.17 10.16
CA LEU A 244 -6.97 9.20 10.62
C LEU A 244 -7.60 8.85 11.97
N ALA A 245 -7.67 7.55 12.30
CA ALA A 245 -8.18 7.06 13.57
C ALA A 245 -7.06 7.03 14.62
N PRO A 246 -7.11 7.87 15.68
CA PRO A 246 -6.15 7.78 16.77
C PRO A 246 -6.50 6.62 17.69
N PHE A 247 -5.50 5.89 18.17
CA PHE A 247 -5.63 4.85 19.19
C PHE A 247 -5.28 5.44 20.55
N SER A 248 -6.17 5.24 21.54
CA SER A 248 -5.89 5.56 22.93
C SER A 248 -5.01 4.45 23.52
N TYR A 249 -4.00 4.85 24.26
CA TYR A 249 -3.15 3.94 25.01
C TYR A 249 -3.39 4.21 26.50
N THR A 250 -4.14 3.34 27.15
CA THR A 250 -4.40 3.41 28.59
C THR A 250 -4.01 2.07 29.21
N SER A 251 -3.18 2.09 30.23
CA SER A 251 -2.83 0.91 31.01
C SER A 251 -3.03 1.21 32.49
N GLY A 252 -4.02 0.57 33.09
CA GLY A 252 -4.41 0.79 34.48
C GLY A 252 -4.81 2.23 34.77
N SER A 253 -4.74 2.62 36.05
CA SER A 253 -5.10 3.97 36.51
C SER A 253 -3.99 5.00 36.38
N SER A 254 -2.75 4.56 36.09
CA SER A 254 -1.54 5.42 36.14
C SER A 254 -0.97 5.84 34.78
N GLN A 255 -1.33 5.18 33.67
CA GLN A 255 -0.81 5.53 32.36
C GLN A 255 -1.90 6.02 31.41
N HIS A 256 -1.97 7.33 31.22
CA HIS A 256 -2.75 7.97 30.18
C HIS A 256 -1.81 8.59 29.14
N SER A 257 -1.53 7.88 28.05
CA SER A 257 -0.74 8.46 26.97
C SER A 257 -1.68 9.18 25.96
N ARG A 258 -1.14 10.23 25.34
CA ARG A 258 -1.84 10.94 24.27
C ARG A 258 -2.16 9.98 23.12
N ALA A 259 -3.41 9.96 22.67
CA ALA A 259 -3.82 9.15 21.54
C ALA A 259 -2.97 9.44 20.28
N ARG A 260 -2.45 8.41 19.65
CA ARG A 260 -1.57 8.49 18.45
C ARG A 260 -2.12 7.62 17.33
N VAL A 261 -1.87 8.04 16.09
CA VAL A 261 -2.17 7.23 14.92
C VAL A 261 -1.09 6.15 14.73
N SER A 262 -1.46 5.04 14.09
CA SER A 262 -0.51 3.97 13.79
C SER A 262 0.63 4.45 12.88
N HIS A 263 1.85 3.97 13.15
CA HIS A 263 3.00 4.18 12.26
C HIS A 263 2.88 3.40 10.94
N ARG A 264 2.00 2.40 10.87
CA ARG A 264 1.68 1.60 9.68
C ARG A 264 0.75 2.33 8.70
N ALA A 265 0.28 3.53 9.07
CA ALA A 265 -0.65 4.29 8.25
C ALA A 265 -0.04 4.73 6.92
N ASP A 266 -0.83 4.67 5.87
CA ASP A 266 -0.48 5.21 4.56
C ASP A 266 -0.42 6.74 4.60
N LYS A 267 0.81 7.27 4.46
CA LYS A 267 1.05 8.71 4.52
C LYS A 267 0.62 9.43 3.24
N SER A 268 0.60 8.74 2.11
CA SER A 268 0.23 9.31 0.82
C SER A 268 -1.26 9.66 0.80
N ILE A 269 -2.12 8.68 1.07
CA ILE A 269 -3.57 8.91 1.13
C ILE A 269 -3.94 9.92 2.24
N LYS A 270 -3.23 9.89 3.37
CA LYS A 270 -3.41 10.88 4.43
C LYS A 270 -3.14 12.31 3.95
N THR A 271 -2.11 12.50 3.11
CA THR A 271 -1.76 13.80 2.54
C THR A 271 -2.82 14.26 1.55
N LEU A 272 -3.31 13.38 0.68
CA LEU A 272 -4.38 13.69 -0.27
C LEU A 272 -5.66 14.12 0.46
N LEU A 273 -6.08 13.37 1.46
CA LEU A 273 -7.24 13.73 2.30
C LEU A 273 -7.02 15.03 3.09
N HIS A 274 -5.76 15.36 3.43
CA HIS A 274 -5.45 16.66 4.03
C HIS A 274 -5.67 17.81 3.04
N LEU A 275 -5.19 17.65 1.83
CA LEU A 275 -5.38 18.65 0.79
C LEU A 275 -6.87 18.84 0.47
N SER A 276 -7.66 17.77 0.43
CA SER A 276 -9.12 17.81 0.30
C SER A 276 -9.77 18.60 1.44
N ALA A 277 -9.41 18.30 2.69
CA ALA A 277 -9.95 19.01 3.86
C ALA A 277 -9.57 20.51 3.85
N VAL A 278 -8.33 20.85 3.46
CA VAL A 278 -7.89 22.25 3.31
C VAL A 278 -8.64 22.95 2.17
N SER A 279 -8.87 22.25 1.07
CA SER A 279 -9.66 22.79 -0.05
C SER A 279 -11.09 23.14 0.36
N ILE A 280 -11.75 22.26 1.14
CA ILE A 280 -13.08 22.53 1.70
C ILE A 280 -13.08 23.79 2.56
N ILE A 281 -12.12 23.91 3.47
CA ILE A 281 -12.03 25.08 4.38
C ILE A 281 -11.83 26.36 3.59
N SER A 282 -11.06 26.34 2.50
CA SER A 282 -10.65 27.54 1.76
C SER A 282 -11.64 27.93 0.67
N ARG A 283 -12.29 26.98 0.01
CA ARG A 283 -13.01 27.23 -1.25
C ARG A 283 -14.47 26.80 -1.25
N ALA A 284 -14.83 25.74 -0.49
CA ALA A 284 -16.21 25.28 -0.45
C ALA A 284 -17.06 26.13 0.51
N ASP A 285 -18.35 26.21 0.24
CA ASP A 285 -19.35 26.60 1.21
C ASP A 285 -20.19 25.34 1.53
N GLY A 286 -20.67 25.22 2.76
CA GLY A 286 -21.50 24.10 3.15
C GLY A 286 -21.12 23.47 4.50
N GLU A 287 -21.81 22.40 4.83
CA GLU A 287 -21.82 21.74 6.15
C GLU A 287 -20.42 21.42 6.72
N MET A 288 -19.49 20.99 5.88
CA MET A 288 -18.14 20.63 6.35
C MET A 288 -17.31 21.86 6.75
N LYS A 289 -17.44 22.97 6.01
CA LYS A 289 -16.79 24.24 6.38
C LYS A 289 -17.42 24.84 7.62
N GLU A 290 -18.74 24.85 7.71
CA GLU A 290 -19.47 25.30 8.91
C GLU A 290 -19.09 24.48 10.14
N TYR A 291 -18.99 23.17 10.01
CA TYR A 291 -18.48 22.29 11.07
C TYR A 291 -17.08 22.70 11.52
N TYR A 292 -16.17 22.99 10.57
CA TYR A 292 -14.82 23.43 10.90
C TYR A 292 -14.83 24.75 11.67
N LEU A 293 -15.52 25.75 11.17
CA LEU A 293 -15.59 27.08 11.79
C LEU A 293 -16.16 26.98 13.22
N ARG A 294 -17.28 26.31 13.38
CA ARG A 294 -17.92 26.11 14.69
C ARG A 294 -16.99 25.41 15.68
N LYS A 295 -16.29 24.33 15.24
CA LYS A 295 -15.39 23.59 16.14
C LYS A 295 -14.14 24.37 16.52
N VAL A 296 -13.64 25.24 15.66
CA VAL A 296 -12.53 26.13 15.98
C VAL A 296 -13.00 27.23 16.94
N GLU A 297 -14.20 27.78 16.76
CA GLU A 297 -14.80 28.75 17.67
C GLU A 297 -15.06 28.16 19.07
N GLU A 298 -15.45 26.87 19.15
CA GLU A 298 -15.54 26.10 20.41
C GLU A 298 -14.16 25.90 21.09
N GLY A 299 -13.06 26.45 20.56
CA GLY A 299 -11.71 26.34 21.11
C GLY A 299 -10.97 25.04 20.76
N LYS A 300 -11.46 24.21 19.83
CA LYS A 300 -10.75 22.99 19.39
C LYS A 300 -9.50 23.35 18.56
N ASN A 301 -8.43 22.57 18.74
CA ASN A 301 -7.24 22.77 17.92
C ASN A 301 -7.52 22.54 16.43
N LYS A 302 -7.10 23.47 15.57
CA LYS A 302 -7.35 23.45 14.12
C LYS A 302 -6.96 22.13 13.46
N MET A 303 -5.79 21.56 13.78
CA MET A 303 -5.35 20.29 13.21
C MET A 303 -6.20 19.10 13.64
N THR A 304 -6.75 19.13 14.85
CA THR A 304 -7.70 18.12 15.34
C THR A 304 -9.01 18.19 14.55
N VAL A 305 -9.50 19.40 14.28
CA VAL A 305 -10.71 19.59 13.48
C VAL A 305 -10.48 19.19 12.01
N ILE A 306 -9.34 19.53 11.42
CA ILE A 306 -8.95 19.07 10.07
C ILE A 306 -8.91 17.55 10.02
N ASN A 307 -8.37 16.88 11.05
CA ASN A 307 -8.37 15.41 11.08
C ASN A 307 -9.80 14.83 11.13
N ALA A 308 -10.70 15.47 11.86
CA ALA A 308 -12.10 15.07 11.86
C ALA A 308 -12.78 15.28 10.50
N LEU A 309 -12.43 16.36 9.77
CA LEU A 309 -12.90 16.56 8.38
C LEU A 309 -12.43 15.47 7.44
N ARG A 310 -11.14 15.07 7.53
CA ARG A 310 -10.62 13.93 6.72
C ARG A 310 -11.45 12.68 6.96
N ALA A 311 -11.71 12.35 8.21
CA ALA A 311 -12.53 11.18 8.56
C ALA A 311 -13.98 11.30 8.07
N LYS A 312 -14.56 12.52 8.03
CA LYS A 312 -15.87 12.77 7.44
C LYS A 312 -15.89 12.61 5.91
N ILE A 313 -14.83 13.06 5.21
CA ILE A 313 -14.68 12.82 3.75
C ILE A 313 -14.70 11.32 3.47
N VAL A 314 -13.99 10.52 4.27
CA VAL A 314 -13.96 9.04 4.13
C VAL A 314 -15.30 8.39 4.41
N ALA A 315 -16.12 8.97 5.29
CA ALA A 315 -17.41 8.42 5.66
C ALA A 315 -18.55 8.73 4.68
N ARG A 316 -18.34 9.67 3.79
CA ARG A 316 -19.27 10.04 2.69
C ARG A 316 -19.05 9.19 1.46
#